data_8599bf70988e2493e47cf6218f11beac
#
_entry.id   8599bf70988e2493e47cf6218f11beac
#
_cell.length_a   1.000
_cell.length_b   1.000
_cell.length_c   1.000
_cell.angle_alpha   90.00
_cell.angle_beta   90.00
_cell.angle_gamma   90.00
#
_symmetry.space_group_name_H-M   'P 1'
#
loop_
_entity.id
_entity.type
_entity.pdbx_description
1 polymer ?
#
loop_
_entity_poly.entity_id
_entity_poly.type
_entity_poly.pdbx_seq_one_letter_code
_entity_poly.pdbx_strand_id
1 'polypeptide(L)'
;MKSVLKLKRIGILMFFMLIVFGNSFSQSKAIELWNGKVPGAIHNDKFKQTIDTASGWVDKHSIVNPYLDAYPASKEKSNGTAVVICPGGAYAGMAVKHEGSQVAKWLNDLGITAFVLKYRLPDDNIMENKSIGPMQDGQRAIRIVRNRAKEWGIDPNKIGIMGFSAGGHLASTLSTHFNEKVYQPEDLTSARPDFSILIYPVISMKDDITHWGSRENLLGKSPSAEQIAHFSNELQVNSETPPAFMVHSLDDDAVPVQNSINYALAMHKFKIPCELHIYQSGGHGYGLGRSKNTESSWPEACRKWLESRDLLVRK
;
A
#
# COMPACT_ATOMS: atom_id res chain seq x y z
N MET A 1 -55.23 -21.68 -69.57
CA MET A 1 -53.95 -22.20 -69.04
C MET A 1 -53.30 -21.01 -68.33
N LYS A 2 -53.34 -21.03 -66.99
CA LYS A 2 -52.79 -19.99 -66.15
C LYS A 2 -51.53 -20.53 -65.46
N SER A 3 -50.37 -19.97 -65.84
CA SER A 3 -49.09 -20.27 -65.22
C SER A 3 -48.95 -19.48 -63.88
N VAL A 4 -48.71 -20.17 -62.75
CA VAL A 4 -48.53 -19.56 -61.44
C VAL A 4 -47.03 -19.52 -61.17
N LEU A 5 -46.46 -18.28 -61.11
CA LEU A 5 -45.08 -18.01 -60.70
C LEU A 5 -44.98 -18.11 -59.16
N LYS A 6 -44.22 -19.09 -58.64
CA LYS A 6 -43.85 -19.12 -57.19
C LYS A 6 -42.65 -18.28 -56.95
N LEU A 7 -42.82 -17.13 -56.21
CA LEU A 7 -41.71 -16.35 -55.62
C LEU A 7 -41.16 -17.06 -54.39
N LYS A 8 -39.88 -17.46 -54.45
CA LYS A 8 -39.14 -17.89 -53.27
C LYS A 8 -38.64 -16.67 -52.48
N ARG A 9 -39.15 -16.49 -51.28
CA ARG A 9 -38.61 -15.54 -50.33
C ARG A 9 -37.32 -16.11 -49.73
N ILE A 10 -36.18 -15.47 -50.03
CA ILE A 10 -34.89 -15.71 -49.36
C ILE A 10 -34.86 -14.82 -48.12
N GLY A 11 -34.98 -15.44 -46.94
CA GLY A 11 -34.80 -14.73 -45.65
C GLY A 11 -33.31 -14.60 -45.36
N ILE A 12 -32.81 -13.36 -45.35
CA ILE A 12 -31.46 -13.05 -44.90
C ILE A 12 -31.51 -13.00 -43.37
N LEU A 13 -30.93 -14.02 -42.72
CA LEU A 13 -30.70 -14.02 -41.28
C LEU A 13 -29.47 -13.19 -41.02
N MET A 14 -29.66 -11.95 -40.52
CA MET A 14 -28.59 -11.11 -40.04
C MET A 14 -28.19 -11.61 -38.65
N PHE A 15 -27.03 -12.31 -38.55
CA PHE A 15 -26.42 -12.70 -37.29
C PHE A 15 -25.71 -11.48 -36.67
N PHE A 16 -26.37 -10.85 -35.71
CA PHE A 16 -25.72 -9.83 -34.88
C PHE A 16 -24.73 -10.51 -33.92
N MET A 17 -23.45 -10.51 -34.27
CA MET A 17 -22.37 -10.95 -33.39
C MET A 17 -22.15 -9.83 -32.33
N LEU A 18 -22.76 -10.03 -31.15
CA LEU A 18 -22.45 -9.21 -29.98
C LEU A 18 -20.98 -9.49 -29.58
N ILE A 19 -20.09 -8.60 -29.98
CA ILE A 19 -18.72 -8.56 -29.43
C ILE A 19 -18.82 -8.06 -27.99
N VAL A 20 -18.89 -9.00 -27.05
CA VAL A 20 -18.71 -8.70 -25.64
C VAL A 20 -17.22 -8.38 -25.47
N PHE A 21 -16.89 -7.10 -25.38
CA PHE A 21 -15.59 -6.66 -24.87
C PHE A 21 -15.53 -7.05 -23.41
N GLY A 22 -15.10 -8.27 -23.12
CA GLY A 22 -14.69 -8.67 -21.79
C GLY A 22 -13.45 -7.84 -21.44
N ASN A 23 -13.58 -6.91 -20.50
CA ASN A 23 -12.43 -6.32 -19.85
C ASN A 23 -11.66 -7.43 -19.15
N SER A 24 -10.73 -8.06 -19.85
CA SER A 24 -9.73 -8.93 -19.25
C SER A 24 -8.85 -8.05 -18.38
N PHE A 25 -9.14 -8.02 -17.07
CA PHE A 25 -8.16 -7.55 -16.11
C PHE A 25 -6.94 -8.46 -16.26
N SER A 26 -5.89 -7.95 -16.87
CA SER A 26 -4.60 -8.64 -16.94
C SER A 26 -4.17 -8.92 -15.50
N GLN A 27 -4.08 -10.20 -15.16
CA GLN A 27 -3.53 -10.64 -13.88
C GLN A 27 -2.13 -10.04 -13.77
N SER A 28 -1.91 -9.21 -12.74
CA SER A 28 -0.66 -8.48 -12.58
C SER A 28 0.51 -9.45 -12.47
N LYS A 29 1.53 -9.28 -13.30
CA LYS A 29 2.77 -10.05 -13.16
C LYS A 29 3.44 -9.61 -11.87
N ALA A 30 3.65 -10.53 -10.94
CA ALA A 30 4.39 -10.27 -9.71
C ALA A 30 5.81 -9.80 -10.04
N ILE A 31 6.23 -8.69 -9.41
CA ILE A 31 7.57 -8.12 -9.56
C ILE A 31 8.36 -8.49 -8.33
N GLU A 32 9.29 -9.41 -8.44
CA GLU A 32 10.18 -9.78 -7.36
C GLU A 32 11.04 -8.58 -6.93
N LEU A 33 11.20 -8.39 -5.62
CA LEU A 33 12.00 -7.28 -5.09
C LEU A 33 13.50 -7.56 -5.19
N TRP A 34 13.89 -8.83 -5.04
CA TRP A 34 15.29 -9.22 -4.93
C TRP A 34 15.67 -10.20 -6.02
N ASN A 35 16.71 -9.85 -6.77
CA ASN A 35 17.31 -10.76 -7.77
C ASN A 35 18.30 -11.68 -7.05
N GLY A 36 17.86 -12.86 -6.59
CA GLY A 36 18.70 -13.81 -5.87
C GLY A 36 18.51 -13.75 -4.36
N LYS A 37 19.58 -13.55 -3.57
CA LYS A 37 19.50 -13.63 -2.10
C LYS A 37 18.77 -12.42 -1.51
N VAL A 38 17.72 -12.68 -0.74
CA VAL A 38 17.01 -11.67 0.03
C VAL A 38 17.87 -11.23 1.23
N PRO A 39 18.11 -9.92 1.45
CA PRO A 39 18.96 -9.45 2.54
C PRO A 39 18.49 -9.94 3.92
N GLY A 40 19.42 -10.43 4.74
CA GLY A 40 19.12 -10.94 6.09
C GLY A 40 18.19 -12.15 6.13
N ALA A 41 17.95 -12.83 5.00
CA ALA A 41 17.11 -14.03 5.00
C ALA A 41 17.84 -15.24 5.56
N ILE A 42 17.18 -15.96 6.47
CA ILE A 42 17.55 -17.27 6.97
C ILE A 42 16.71 -18.33 6.23
N HIS A 43 17.36 -19.31 5.63
CA HIS A 43 16.65 -20.40 4.98
C HIS A 43 15.95 -21.30 6.01
N ASN A 44 14.67 -21.58 5.77
CA ASN A 44 13.90 -22.47 6.63
C ASN A 44 12.85 -23.23 5.81
N ASP A 45 13.02 -24.55 5.68
CA ASP A 45 12.16 -25.43 4.86
C ASP A 45 10.68 -25.47 5.30
N LYS A 46 10.38 -25.02 6.54
CA LYS A 46 9.00 -24.93 7.05
C LYS A 46 8.24 -23.74 6.50
N PHE A 47 8.95 -22.76 5.93
CA PHE A 47 8.38 -21.55 5.36
C PHE A 47 8.39 -21.66 3.84
N LYS A 48 7.22 -21.72 3.23
CA LYS A 48 7.07 -21.85 1.79
C LYS A 48 6.33 -20.65 1.23
N GLN A 49 6.84 -20.12 0.11
CA GLN A 49 6.12 -19.09 -0.62
C GLN A 49 4.75 -19.60 -1.06
N THR A 50 3.68 -19.00 -0.55
CA THR A 50 2.31 -19.25 -0.99
C THR A 50 1.65 -17.97 -1.45
N ILE A 51 1.16 -17.95 -2.69
CA ILE A 51 0.49 -16.79 -3.29
C ILE A 51 -1.00 -17.15 -3.40
N ASP A 52 -1.69 -17.26 -2.27
CA ASP A 52 -3.15 -17.35 -2.24
C ASP A 52 -3.74 -15.98 -1.91
N THR A 53 -4.24 -15.28 -2.92
CA THR A 53 -4.97 -14.02 -2.77
C THR A 53 -6.49 -14.20 -2.78
N ALA A 54 -6.98 -15.43 -2.97
CA ALA A 54 -8.42 -15.69 -3.07
C ALA A 54 -9.14 -15.45 -1.75
N SER A 55 -8.51 -15.82 -0.62
CA SER A 55 -9.03 -15.56 0.73
C SER A 55 -9.06 -14.07 1.08
N GLY A 56 -8.23 -13.24 0.44
CA GLY A 56 -8.04 -11.83 0.76
C GLY A 56 -7.12 -11.58 1.95
N TRP A 57 -6.50 -12.63 2.49
CA TRP A 57 -5.55 -12.61 3.57
C TRP A 57 -4.29 -13.41 3.22
N VAL A 58 -3.14 -12.92 3.64
CA VAL A 58 -1.85 -13.62 3.50
C VAL A 58 -1.30 -13.89 4.88
N ASP A 59 -1.00 -15.14 5.16
CA ASP A 59 -0.48 -15.59 6.45
C ASP A 59 1.01 -15.26 6.63
N LYS A 60 1.45 -15.18 7.90
CA LYS A 60 2.80 -14.83 8.31
C LYS A 60 3.89 -15.66 7.62
N HIS A 61 3.64 -16.93 7.38
CA HIS A 61 4.61 -17.86 6.83
C HIS A 61 4.62 -17.95 5.30
N SER A 62 3.79 -17.12 4.64
CA SER A 62 3.56 -17.23 3.20
C SER A 62 4.48 -16.37 2.34
N ILE A 63 5.21 -15.39 2.92
CA ILE A 63 6.08 -14.48 2.17
C ILE A 63 7.52 -14.66 2.61
N VAL A 64 8.28 -15.44 1.84
CA VAL A 64 9.75 -15.59 1.99
C VAL A 64 10.50 -14.80 0.91
N ASN A 65 9.92 -14.67 -0.27
CA ASN A 65 10.40 -13.82 -1.36
C ASN A 65 9.42 -12.67 -1.56
N PRO A 66 9.71 -11.47 -1.06
CA PRO A 66 8.82 -10.33 -1.16
C PRO A 66 8.69 -9.83 -2.61
N TYR A 67 7.51 -9.31 -2.97
CA TYR A 67 7.19 -8.89 -4.32
C TYR A 67 6.15 -7.79 -4.37
N LEU A 68 6.00 -7.15 -5.53
CA LEU A 68 4.94 -6.19 -5.84
C LEU A 68 3.93 -6.81 -6.80
N ASP A 69 2.64 -6.66 -6.48
CA ASP A 69 1.57 -6.80 -7.46
C ASP A 69 1.32 -5.44 -8.11
N ALA A 70 1.58 -5.34 -9.42
CA ALA A 70 1.38 -4.10 -10.15
C ALA A 70 -0.07 -3.97 -10.67
N TYR A 71 -0.66 -2.81 -10.47
CA TYR A 71 -1.97 -2.39 -10.96
C TYR A 71 -1.80 -1.10 -11.75
N PRO A 72 -1.39 -1.17 -13.03
CA PRO A 72 -1.20 0.02 -13.83
C PRO A 72 -2.54 0.72 -14.11
N ALA A 73 -2.58 2.04 -14.02
CA ALA A 73 -3.71 2.82 -14.50
C ALA A 73 -3.84 2.66 -16.02
N SER A 74 -5.08 2.74 -16.56
CA SER A 74 -5.24 2.74 -18.01
C SER A 74 -4.54 3.95 -18.65
N LYS A 75 -4.05 3.79 -19.88
CA LYS A 75 -3.31 4.86 -20.57
C LYS A 75 -4.14 6.14 -20.70
N GLU A 76 -5.47 6.00 -20.84
CA GLU A 76 -6.40 7.12 -20.98
C GLU A 76 -6.59 7.89 -19.67
N LYS A 77 -6.40 7.24 -18.51
CA LYS A 77 -6.57 7.84 -17.18
C LYS A 77 -5.24 8.24 -16.54
N SER A 78 -4.13 7.59 -16.89
CA SER A 78 -2.85 7.78 -16.22
C SER A 78 -2.43 9.25 -16.11
N ASN A 79 -2.06 9.67 -14.91
CA ASN A 79 -1.58 11.02 -14.59
C ASN A 79 -0.09 11.07 -14.19
N GLY A 80 0.59 9.94 -14.30
CA GLY A 80 2.01 9.82 -13.96
C GLY A 80 2.29 9.64 -12.47
N THR A 81 1.28 9.62 -11.60
CA THR A 81 1.46 9.35 -10.17
C THR A 81 1.42 7.85 -9.89
N ALA A 82 2.23 7.41 -8.93
CA ALA A 82 2.21 6.04 -8.44
C ALA A 82 2.12 5.97 -6.91
N VAL A 83 1.56 4.86 -6.40
CA VAL A 83 1.47 4.59 -4.97
C VAL A 83 1.87 3.14 -4.68
N VAL A 84 2.83 2.96 -3.76
CA VAL A 84 3.14 1.66 -3.15
C VAL A 84 2.23 1.49 -1.93
N ILE A 85 1.42 0.41 -1.92
CA ILE A 85 0.44 0.11 -0.87
C ILE A 85 1.01 -0.94 0.07
N CYS A 86 1.01 -0.66 1.36
CA CYS A 86 1.39 -1.55 2.44
C CYS A 86 0.13 -1.98 3.21
N PRO A 87 -0.45 -3.17 2.95
CA PRO A 87 -1.60 -3.66 3.69
C PRO A 87 -1.27 -3.88 5.17
N GLY A 88 -2.27 -3.72 6.05
CA GLY A 88 -2.17 -4.03 7.48
C GLY A 88 -2.33 -5.52 7.78
N GLY A 89 -2.37 -5.82 9.08
CA GLY A 89 -2.49 -7.19 9.61
C GLY A 89 -1.57 -7.45 10.79
N ALA A 90 -1.30 -6.42 11.60
CA ALA A 90 -0.52 -6.49 12.84
C ALA A 90 0.90 -7.09 12.68
N TYR A 91 1.49 -7.07 11.47
CA TYR A 91 2.71 -7.82 11.14
C TYR A 91 2.59 -9.35 11.35
N ALA A 92 1.38 -9.87 11.59
CA ALA A 92 1.07 -11.28 11.69
C ALA A 92 0.46 -11.86 10.41
N GLY A 93 0.02 -11.00 9.51
CA GLY A 93 -0.55 -11.31 8.21
C GLY A 93 -0.70 -10.05 7.38
N MET A 94 -1.37 -10.14 6.22
CA MET A 94 -1.71 -9.00 5.36
C MET A 94 -3.12 -9.09 4.80
N ALA A 95 -3.88 -8.01 4.96
CA ALA A 95 -5.24 -7.83 4.43
C ALA A 95 -5.20 -7.41 2.95
N VAL A 96 -4.72 -8.30 2.08
CA VAL A 96 -4.35 -7.98 0.68
C VAL A 96 -5.52 -7.67 -0.24
N LYS A 97 -6.75 -7.94 0.18
CA LYS A 97 -7.95 -7.63 -0.59
C LYS A 97 -8.46 -6.22 -0.27
N HIS A 98 -8.95 -5.98 0.95
CA HIS A 98 -9.62 -4.73 1.29
C HIS A 98 -8.66 -3.57 1.57
N GLU A 99 -7.41 -3.85 1.95
CA GLU A 99 -6.33 -2.86 2.11
C GLU A 99 -5.27 -2.95 1.00
N GLY A 100 -5.50 -3.80 -0.01
CA GLY A 100 -4.61 -4.01 -1.15
C GLY A 100 -5.32 -3.82 -2.48
N SER A 101 -5.82 -4.91 -3.10
CA SER A 101 -6.35 -4.89 -4.46
C SER A 101 -7.58 -3.99 -4.66
N GLN A 102 -8.45 -3.85 -3.66
CA GLN A 102 -9.59 -2.91 -3.74
C GLN A 102 -9.11 -1.46 -3.71
N VAL A 103 -8.10 -1.15 -2.89
CA VAL A 103 -7.46 0.17 -2.83
C VAL A 103 -6.73 0.49 -4.13
N ALA A 104 -6.00 -0.48 -4.69
CA ALA A 104 -5.33 -0.33 -5.97
C ALA A 104 -6.31 0.01 -7.09
N LYS A 105 -7.49 -0.63 -7.11
CA LYS A 105 -8.55 -0.31 -8.05
C LYS A 105 -9.09 1.11 -7.88
N TRP A 106 -9.33 1.55 -6.64
CA TRP A 106 -9.75 2.92 -6.37
C TRP A 106 -8.71 3.94 -6.86
N LEU A 107 -7.42 3.70 -6.62
CA LEU A 107 -6.35 4.55 -7.14
C LEU A 107 -6.29 4.57 -8.67
N ASN A 108 -6.52 3.42 -9.33
CA ASN A 108 -6.59 3.37 -10.79
C ASN A 108 -7.77 4.18 -11.35
N ASP A 109 -8.90 4.23 -10.65
CA ASP A 109 -10.03 5.08 -11.05
C ASP A 109 -9.68 6.58 -10.99
N LEU A 110 -8.73 6.96 -10.13
CA LEU A 110 -8.13 8.31 -10.06
C LEU A 110 -6.97 8.53 -11.06
N GLY A 111 -6.62 7.53 -11.87
CA GLY A 111 -5.51 7.61 -12.82
C GLY A 111 -4.12 7.36 -12.20
N ILE A 112 -4.05 6.85 -10.99
CA ILE A 112 -2.81 6.55 -10.27
C ILE A 112 -2.45 5.06 -10.48
N THR A 113 -1.21 4.78 -10.87
CA THR A 113 -0.69 3.42 -10.91
C THR A 113 -0.40 2.95 -9.48
N ALA A 114 -0.90 1.78 -9.11
CA ALA A 114 -0.72 1.23 -7.77
C ALA A 114 0.13 -0.04 -7.76
N PHE A 115 0.87 -0.24 -6.67
CA PHE A 115 1.69 -1.42 -6.43
C PHE A 115 1.39 -1.94 -5.02
N VAL A 116 0.82 -3.14 -4.90
CA VAL A 116 0.56 -3.75 -3.60
C VAL A 116 1.78 -4.53 -3.15
N LEU A 117 2.42 -4.07 -2.10
CA LEU A 117 3.62 -4.69 -1.55
C LEU A 117 3.27 -5.91 -0.70
N LYS A 118 3.83 -7.05 -1.06
CA LYS A 118 3.85 -8.26 -0.26
C LYS A 118 5.21 -8.34 0.45
N TYR A 119 5.31 -7.61 1.56
CA TYR A 119 6.53 -7.55 2.35
C TYR A 119 6.68 -8.78 3.25
N ARG A 120 7.90 -9.15 3.60
CA ARG A 120 8.16 -10.20 4.59
C ARG A 120 7.60 -9.78 5.95
N LEU A 121 6.85 -10.68 6.56
CA LEU A 121 6.35 -10.47 7.91
C LEU A 121 7.42 -10.86 8.93
N PRO A 122 7.61 -10.05 10.00
CA PRO A 122 8.71 -10.24 10.95
C PRO A 122 8.69 -11.61 11.62
N ASP A 123 9.74 -12.41 11.44
CA ASP A 123 9.91 -13.71 12.07
C ASP A 123 11.40 -14.06 12.24
N ASP A 124 11.80 -14.40 13.48
CA ASP A 124 13.18 -14.75 13.83
C ASP A 124 13.64 -16.07 13.19
N ASN A 125 12.70 -16.88 12.66
CA ASN A 125 13.04 -18.13 11.98
C ASN A 125 13.48 -17.93 10.52
N ILE A 126 13.21 -16.78 9.92
CA ILE A 126 13.51 -16.47 8.50
C ILE A 126 14.26 -15.16 8.31
N MET A 127 14.55 -14.42 9.37
CA MET A 127 15.27 -13.13 9.30
C MET A 127 16.34 -13.04 10.39
N GLU A 128 17.55 -12.61 10.04
CA GLU A 128 18.64 -12.29 10.98
C GLU A 128 18.23 -11.15 11.93
N ASN A 129 17.49 -10.18 11.41
CA ASN A 129 16.88 -9.11 12.18
C ASN A 129 15.46 -8.84 11.63
N LYS A 130 14.45 -9.36 12.32
CA LYS A 130 13.06 -9.26 11.88
C LYS A 130 12.51 -7.83 11.88
N SER A 131 13.06 -6.94 12.74
CA SER A 131 12.53 -5.58 12.86
C SER A 131 12.80 -4.72 11.63
N ILE A 132 13.86 -5.02 10.87
CA ILE A 132 14.22 -4.27 9.67
C ILE A 132 13.75 -4.95 8.36
N GLY A 133 13.36 -6.21 8.38
CA GLY A 133 12.96 -6.95 7.18
C GLY A 133 11.88 -6.26 6.35
N PRO A 134 10.74 -5.85 6.96
CA PRO A 134 9.71 -5.08 6.24
C PRO A 134 10.23 -3.77 5.66
N MET A 135 11.11 -3.05 6.38
CA MET A 135 11.71 -1.79 5.92
C MET A 135 12.66 -2.00 4.73
N GLN A 136 13.46 -3.09 4.73
CA GLN A 136 14.30 -3.47 3.59
C GLN A 136 13.44 -3.65 2.33
N ASP A 137 12.34 -4.41 2.45
CA ASP A 137 11.44 -4.70 1.34
C ASP A 137 10.72 -3.43 0.85
N GLY A 138 10.27 -2.58 1.76
CA GLY A 138 9.61 -1.31 1.42
C GLY A 138 10.56 -0.31 0.75
N GLN A 139 11.78 -0.14 1.24
CA GLN A 139 12.77 0.71 0.59
C GLN A 139 13.11 0.18 -0.82
N ARG A 140 13.26 -1.14 -0.96
CA ARG A 140 13.52 -1.76 -2.26
C ARG A 140 12.35 -1.57 -3.22
N ALA A 141 11.11 -1.72 -2.74
CA ALA A 141 9.90 -1.50 -3.54
C ALA A 141 9.84 -0.08 -4.13
N ILE A 142 10.06 0.95 -3.31
CA ILE A 142 10.08 2.34 -3.79
C ILE A 142 11.19 2.55 -4.82
N ARG A 143 12.41 2.02 -4.59
CA ARG A 143 13.51 2.11 -5.54
C ARG A 143 13.19 1.44 -6.87
N ILE A 144 12.60 0.25 -6.87
CA ILE A 144 12.18 -0.45 -8.10
C ILE A 144 11.17 0.39 -8.88
N VAL A 145 10.12 0.89 -8.21
CA VAL A 145 9.09 1.71 -8.87
C VAL A 145 9.70 2.98 -9.44
N ARG A 146 10.60 3.65 -8.72
CA ARG A 146 11.26 4.88 -9.16
C ARG A 146 12.24 4.64 -10.30
N ASN A 147 13.07 3.62 -10.21
CA ASN A 147 14.07 3.28 -11.23
C ASN A 147 13.40 2.87 -12.55
N ARG A 148 12.29 2.12 -12.46
CA ARG A 148 11.53 1.62 -13.60
C ARG A 148 10.31 2.47 -13.97
N ALA A 149 10.21 3.71 -13.47
CA ALA A 149 9.05 4.58 -13.63
C ALA A 149 8.62 4.75 -15.10
N LYS A 150 9.58 4.84 -16.02
CA LYS A 150 9.34 4.98 -17.47
C LYS A 150 8.53 3.79 -18.05
N GLU A 151 8.69 2.58 -17.52
CA GLU A 151 7.99 1.38 -18.01
C GLU A 151 6.47 1.49 -17.82
N TRP A 152 6.03 2.23 -16.79
CA TRP A 152 4.63 2.41 -16.45
C TRP A 152 4.10 3.83 -16.73
N GLY A 153 4.90 4.68 -17.39
CA GLY A 153 4.53 6.08 -17.64
C GLY A 153 4.40 6.90 -16.35
N ILE A 154 5.20 6.58 -15.32
CA ILE A 154 5.23 7.25 -14.02
C ILE A 154 6.26 8.38 -14.03
N ASP A 155 5.94 9.49 -13.35
CA ASP A 155 6.89 10.52 -13.00
C ASP A 155 7.69 10.05 -11.75
N PRO A 156 9.03 9.90 -11.81
CA PRO A 156 9.83 9.42 -10.69
C PRO A 156 9.79 10.34 -9.45
N ASN A 157 9.22 11.55 -9.57
CA ASN A 157 9.02 12.50 -8.47
C ASN A 157 7.56 12.53 -7.96
N LYS A 158 6.72 11.59 -8.39
CA LYS A 158 5.31 11.45 -7.97
C LYS A 158 5.01 10.03 -7.46
N ILE A 159 5.89 9.47 -6.63
CA ILE A 159 5.76 8.13 -6.06
C ILE A 159 5.46 8.23 -4.57
N GLY A 160 4.21 7.96 -4.21
CA GLY A 160 3.75 7.93 -2.83
C GLY A 160 3.81 6.55 -2.20
N ILE A 161 3.65 6.56 -0.88
CA ILE A 161 3.42 5.34 -0.10
C ILE A 161 2.09 5.44 0.62
N MET A 162 1.36 4.33 0.69
CA MET A 162 0.10 4.22 1.40
C MET A 162 0.14 3.03 2.35
N GLY A 163 -0.33 3.20 3.58
CA GLY A 163 -0.34 2.10 4.53
C GLY A 163 -1.54 2.13 5.46
N PHE A 164 -1.96 0.94 5.86
CA PHE A 164 -3.11 0.68 6.71
C PHE A 164 -2.65 0.00 8.00
N SER A 165 -3.10 0.44 9.18
CA SER A 165 -2.81 -0.24 10.45
C SER A 165 -1.29 -0.47 10.64
N ALA A 166 -0.84 -1.72 10.81
CA ALA A 166 0.59 -2.08 10.84
C ALA A 166 1.32 -1.76 9.52
N GLY A 167 0.64 -1.82 8.36
CA GLY A 167 1.17 -1.32 7.09
C GLY A 167 1.32 0.20 7.08
N GLY A 168 0.49 0.92 7.86
CA GLY A 168 0.65 2.34 8.17
C GLY A 168 1.92 2.62 8.97
N HIS A 169 2.27 1.72 9.90
CA HIS A 169 3.56 1.78 10.59
C HIS A 169 4.72 1.62 9.58
N LEU A 170 4.67 0.62 8.71
CA LEU A 170 5.70 0.45 7.68
C LEU A 170 5.79 1.68 6.77
N ALA A 171 4.66 2.22 6.32
CA ALA A 171 4.63 3.40 5.46
C ALA A 171 5.21 4.66 6.15
N SER A 172 4.90 4.89 7.44
CA SER A 172 5.49 5.98 8.21
C SER A 172 6.96 5.75 8.52
N THR A 173 7.40 4.49 8.76
CA THR A 173 8.82 4.14 8.88
C THR A 173 9.56 4.48 7.60
N LEU A 174 9.03 4.13 6.42
CA LEU A 174 9.65 4.49 5.15
C LEU A 174 9.63 5.99 4.86
N SER A 175 8.74 6.74 5.48
CA SER A 175 8.67 8.20 5.39
C SER A 175 9.68 8.92 6.29
N THR A 176 10.17 8.26 7.33
CA THR A 176 11.09 8.84 8.33
C THR A 176 12.50 8.25 8.27
N HIS A 177 12.64 6.98 7.86
CA HIS A 177 13.90 6.22 7.83
C HIS A 177 14.36 5.86 6.40
N PHE A 178 13.89 6.58 5.37
CA PHE A 178 14.21 6.27 3.96
C PHE A 178 15.71 6.32 3.65
N ASN A 179 16.51 7.07 4.42
CA ASN A 179 17.97 7.17 4.27
C ASN A 179 18.74 6.13 5.12
N GLU A 180 18.06 5.37 5.98
CA GLU A 180 18.72 4.36 6.79
C GLU A 180 19.22 3.21 5.92
N LYS A 181 20.49 2.83 6.12
CA LYS A 181 21.14 1.76 5.34
C LYS A 181 20.84 0.41 5.93
N VAL A 182 19.67 -0.14 5.66
CA VAL A 182 19.25 -1.48 6.12
C VAL A 182 19.66 -2.61 5.16
N TYR A 183 20.17 -2.27 3.99
CA TYR A 183 20.81 -3.16 3.02
C TYR A 183 21.70 -2.35 2.08
N GLN A 184 22.55 -3.03 1.29
CA GLN A 184 23.35 -2.38 0.25
C GLN A 184 22.50 -2.21 -1.02
N PRO A 185 22.11 -0.98 -1.42
CA PRO A 185 21.36 -0.77 -2.64
C PRO A 185 22.22 -0.99 -3.89
N GLU A 186 21.59 -1.39 -4.99
CA GLU A 186 22.28 -1.63 -6.29
C GLU A 186 22.69 -0.32 -6.99
N ASP A 187 21.99 0.77 -6.68
CA ASP A 187 22.20 2.09 -7.27
C ASP A 187 21.87 3.23 -6.26
N LEU A 188 21.97 4.47 -6.73
CA LEU A 188 21.70 5.66 -5.94
C LEU A 188 20.23 6.11 -5.96
N THR A 189 19.31 5.29 -6.49
CA THR A 189 17.88 5.61 -6.53
C THR A 189 17.34 5.81 -5.11
N SER A 190 16.67 6.93 -4.86
CA SER A 190 16.13 7.26 -3.55
C SER A 190 14.98 6.32 -3.15
N ALA A 191 14.98 5.88 -1.89
CA ALA A 191 13.85 5.18 -1.28
C ALA A 191 12.84 6.13 -0.61
N ARG A 192 13.06 7.45 -0.67
CA ARG A 192 12.15 8.43 -0.07
C ARG A 192 10.83 8.48 -0.85
N PRO A 193 9.67 8.25 -0.21
CA PRO A 193 8.39 8.52 -0.85
C PRO A 193 8.22 10.04 -1.07
N ASP A 194 7.50 10.44 -2.13
CA ASP A 194 7.26 11.86 -2.41
C ASP A 194 6.06 12.39 -1.61
N PHE A 195 5.17 11.49 -1.17
CA PHE A 195 4.07 11.74 -0.23
C PHE A 195 3.65 10.46 0.48
N SER A 196 2.91 10.58 1.60
CA SER A 196 2.37 9.43 2.32
C SER A 196 0.86 9.56 2.57
N ILE A 197 0.16 8.41 2.59
CA ILE A 197 -1.26 8.27 2.91
C ILE A 197 -1.36 7.20 4.01
N LEU A 198 -1.77 7.60 5.21
CA LEU A 198 -1.74 6.75 6.40
C LEU A 198 -3.16 6.58 6.95
N ILE A 199 -3.70 5.37 6.90
CA ILE A 199 -5.08 5.08 7.24
C ILE A 199 -5.10 4.24 8.52
N TYR A 200 -5.71 4.79 9.59
CA TYR A 200 -5.69 4.26 10.97
C TYR A 200 -4.33 3.64 11.33
N PRO A 201 -3.23 4.41 11.12
CA PRO A 201 -1.89 3.83 11.19
C PRO A 201 -1.47 3.51 12.62
N VAL A 202 -0.78 2.41 12.82
CA VAL A 202 0.14 2.30 13.95
C VAL A 202 1.31 3.26 13.66
N ILE A 203 1.72 4.04 14.64
CA ILE A 203 2.82 5.02 14.54
C ILE A 203 3.82 4.81 15.66
N SER A 204 3.32 4.72 16.89
CA SER A 204 4.13 4.66 18.10
C SER A 204 4.30 3.23 18.60
N MET A 205 5.49 2.93 19.11
CA MET A 205 5.80 1.70 19.83
C MET A 205 5.84 1.90 21.36
N LYS A 206 5.46 3.10 21.88
CA LYS A 206 5.41 3.39 23.30
C LYS A 206 4.23 2.70 23.98
N ASP A 207 4.40 2.28 25.23
CA ASP A 207 3.47 1.46 25.99
C ASP A 207 2.05 2.03 26.10
N ASP A 208 1.94 3.35 26.17
CA ASP A 208 0.68 4.06 26.40
C ASP A 208 -0.24 4.13 25.18
N ILE A 209 0.30 4.03 23.96
CA ILE A 209 -0.48 4.21 22.72
C ILE A 209 -0.18 3.21 21.62
N THR A 210 0.70 2.22 21.87
CA THR A 210 1.05 1.22 20.85
C THR A 210 -0.10 0.25 20.57
N HIS A 211 -0.14 -0.27 19.36
CA HIS A 211 -0.84 -1.52 19.08
C HIS A 211 0.05 -2.69 19.47
N TRP A 212 -0.22 -3.34 20.60
CA TRP A 212 0.64 -4.37 21.20
C TRP A 212 0.99 -5.51 20.25
N GLY A 213 0.02 -6.01 19.48
CA GLY A 213 0.25 -7.08 18.51
C GLY A 213 1.26 -6.70 17.43
N SER A 214 1.18 -5.47 16.90
CA SER A 214 2.16 -4.97 15.92
C SER A 214 3.55 -4.83 16.51
N ARG A 215 3.65 -4.29 17.73
CA ARG A 215 4.92 -4.12 18.43
C ARG A 215 5.58 -5.46 18.74
N GLU A 216 4.85 -6.41 19.31
CA GLU A 216 5.40 -7.74 19.64
C GLU A 216 5.86 -8.51 18.40
N ASN A 217 5.09 -8.45 17.33
CA ASN A 217 5.48 -9.11 16.09
C ASN A 217 6.75 -8.49 15.49
N LEU A 218 6.85 -7.15 15.47
CA LEU A 218 7.99 -6.45 14.89
C LEU A 218 9.23 -6.52 15.78
N LEU A 219 9.09 -6.18 17.06
CA LEU A 219 10.21 -5.95 17.97
C LEU A 219 10.43 -7.07 18.98
N GLY A 220 9.48 -8.00 19.13
CA GLY A 220 9.49 -9.00 20.18
C GLY A 220 8.82 -8.53 21.47
N LYS A 221 8.79 -9.43 22.47
CA LYS A 221 8.07 -9.19 23.74
C LYS A 221 8.76 -8.21 24.68
N SER A 222 10.07 -8.05 24.54
CA SER A 222 10.88 -7.22 25.45
C SER A 222 11.86 -6.35 24.64
N PRO A 223 11.33 -5.40 23.81
CA PRO A 223 12.20 -4.51 23.05
C PRO A 223 12.93 -3.54 24.00
N SER A 224 14.13 -3.14 23.61
CA SER A 224 14.87 -2.10 24.35
C SER A 224 14.20 -0.72 24.20
N ALA A 225 14.52 0.20 25.10
CA ALA A 225 14.03 1.59 25.02
C ALA A 225 14.46 2.27 23.69
N GLU A 226 15.66 1.93 23.20
CA GLU A 226 16.17 2.43 21.92
C GLU A 226 15.36 1.90 20.74
N GLN A 227 14.98 0.60 20.75
CA GLN A 227 14.12 0.03 19.71
C GLN A 227 12.73 0.67 19.73
N ILE A 228 12.13 0.86 20.91
CA ILE A 228 10.85 1.54 21.07
C ILE A 228 10.94 2.95 20.50
N ALA A 229 11.97 3.72 20.88
CA ALA A 229 12.14 5.08 20.38
C ALA A 229 12.40 5.11 18.87
N HIS A 230 13.25 4.22 18.36
CA HIS A 230 13.60 4.14 16.94
C HIS A 230 12.37 3.84 16.06
N PHE A 231 11.53 2.89 16.44
CA PHE A 231 10.33 2.53 15.70
C PHE A 231 9.07 3.31 16.10
N SER A 232 9.17 4.31 16.99
CA SER A 232 8.11 5.30 17.24
C SER A 232 8.26 6.44 16.25
N ASN A 233 7.54 6.36 15.13
CA ASN A 233 7.76 7.21 13.96
C ASN A 233 7.44 8.69 14.21
N GLU A 234 6.60 9.02 15.20
CA GLU A 234 6.37 10.40 15.64
C GLU A 234 7.62 11.04 16.23
N LEU A 235 8.57 10.25 16.73
CA LEU A 235 9.86 10.74 17.23
C LEU A 235 10.92 10.89 16.13
N GLN A 236 10.67 10.34 14.95
CA GLN A 236 11.62 10.27 13.82
C GLN A 236 11.31 11.27 12.71
N VAL A 237 10.21 12.01 12.83
CA VAL A 237 9.86 13.09 11.88
C VAL A 237 10.96 14.14 11.86
N ASN A 238 11.39 14.52 10.67
CA ASN A 238 12.41 15.53 10.42
C ASN A 238 12.06 16.36 9.18
N SER A 239 12.87 17.37 8.84
CA SER A 239 12.62 18.28 7.72
C SER A 239 12.51 17.62 6.34
N GLU A 240 13.01 16.40 6.18
CA GLU A 240 12.97 15.64 4.92
C GLU A 240 11.78 14.67 4.85
N THR A 241 11.01 14.50 5.94
CA THR A 241 9.79 13.68 5.94
C THR A 241 8.80 14.18 4.88
N PRO A 242 8.21 13.33 4.03
CA PRO A 242 7.30 13.77 2.97
C PRO A 242 5.97 14.28 3.53
N PRO A 243 5.23 15.12 2.77
CA PRO A 243 3.86 15.49 3.11
C PRO A 243 2.96 14.29 3.35
N ALA A 244 1.99 14.39 4.28
CA ALA A 244 1.13 13.28 4.65
C ALA A 244 -0.36 13.64 4.64
N PHE A 245 -1.19 12.68 4.21
CA PHE A 245 -2.61 12.62 4.46
C PHE A 245 -2.91 11.49 5.45
N MET A 246 -3.72 11.77 6.47
CA MET A 246 -4.02 10.79 7.51
C MET A 246 -5.50 10.71 7.82
N VAL A 247 -5.95 9.51 8.18
CA VAL A 247 -7.33 9.23 8.60
C VAL A 247 -7.33 8.33 9.81
N HIS A 248 -8.20 8.62 10.79
CA HIS A 248 -8.42 7.77 11.96
C HIS A 248 -9.86 7.91 12.48
N SER A 249 -10.31 6.94 13.30
CA SER A 249 -11.58 7.03 14.02
C SER A 249 -11.34 7.17 15.52
N LEU A 250 -12.20 7.96 16.22
CA LEU A 250 -12.08 8.14 17.67
C LEU A 250 -12.41 6.86 18.45
N ASP A 251 -13.27 6.02 17.89
CA ASP A 251 -13.74 4.75 18.46
C ASP A 251 -12.87 3.54 18.02
N ASP A 252 -11.66 3.79 17.50
CA ASP A 252 -10.71 2.72 17.20
C ASP A 252 -10.17 2.13 18.50
N ASP A 253 -10.58 0.90 18.81
CA ASP A 253 -10.23 0.16 20.02
C ASP A 253 -8.95 -0.70 19.85
N ALA A 254 -8.45 -0.84 18.63
CA ALA A 254 -7.24 -1.58 18.33
C ALA A 254 -6.00 -0.67 18.28
N VAL A 255 -6.10 0.47 17.59
CA VAL A 255 -5.02 1.45 17.45
C VAL A 255 -5.49 2.80 17.96
N PRO A 256 -5.01 3.25 19.15
CA PRO A 256 -5.42 4.54 19.71
C PRO A 256 -5.19 5.70 18.73
N VAL A 257 -6.19 6.58 18.57
CA VAL A 257 -6.16 7.74 17.66
C VAL A 257 -4.97 8.66 17.90
N GLN A 258 -4.41 8.64 19.11
CA GLN A 258 -3.19 9.38 19.51
C GLN A 258 -2.00 9.07 18.59
N ASN A 259 -1.94 7.89 17.96
CA ASN A 259 -0.93 7.57 16.96
C ASN A 259 -0.93 8.62 15.84
N SER A 260 -2.08 8.87 15.20
CA SER A 260 -2.20 9.86 14.13
C SER A 260 -2.04 11.29 14.63
N ILE A 261 -2.58 11.63 15.80
CA ILE A 261 -2.48 12.96 16.39
C ILE A 261 -1.01 13.33 16.66
N ASN A 262 -0.27 12.43 17.31
CA ASN A 262 1.13 12.68 17.66
C ASN A 262 2.03 12.82 16.42
N TYR A 263 1.77 12.02 15.39
CA TYR A 263 2.50 12.14 14.12
C TYR A 263 2.21 13.47 13.43
N ALA A 264 0.94 13.91 13.40
CA ALA A 264 0.55 15.19 12.83
C ALA A 264 1.21 16.38 13.60
N LEU A 265 1.25 16.31 14.92
CA LEU A 265 1.91 17.32 15.74
C LEU A 265 3.42 17.35 15.50
N ALA A 266 4.06 16.19 15.33
CA ALA A 266 5.47 16.10 14.96
C ALA A 266 5.74 16.72 13.58
N MET A 267 4.90 16.43 12.58
CA MET A 267 5.00 17.05 11.25
C MET A 267 4.82 18.57 11.31
N HIS A 268 3.86 19.05 12.09
CA HIS A 268 3.63 20.49 12.27
C HIS A 268 4.86 21.20 12.87
N LYS A 269 5.54 20.57 13.83
CA LYS A 269 6.78 21.10 14.44
C LYS A 269 7.87 21.37 13.39
N PHE A 270 7.98 20.52 12.38
CA PHE A 270 8.92 20.66 11.25
C PHE A 270 8.34 21.43 10.06
N LYS A 271 7.12 21.99 10.19
CA LYS A 271 6.41 22.74 9.13
C LYS A 271 6.18 21.90 7.86
N ILE A 272 6.02 20.58 8.01
CA ILE A 272 5.72 19.68 6.90
C ILE A 272 4.21 19.68 6.67
N PRO A 273 3.73 19.85 5.43
CA PRO A 273 2.32 19.80 5.13
C PRO A 273 1.69 18.46 5.53
N CYS A 274 0.67 18.53 6.36
CA CYS A 274 -0.03 17.36 6.85
C CYS A 274 -1.53 17.66 6.97
N GLU A 275 -2.36 16.75 6.51
CA GLU A 275 -3.81 16.80 6.67
C GLU A 275 -4.28 15.56 7.44
N LEU A 276 -5.01 15.76 8.54
CA LEU A 276 -5.53 14.71 9.40
C LEU A 276 -7.05 14.82 9.55
N HIS A 277 -7.77 13.76 9.16
CA HIS A 277 -9.20 13.61 9.39
C HIS A 277 -9.47 12.62 10.52
N ILE A 278 -10.19 13.06 11.54
CA ILE A 278 -10.61 12.21 12.66
C ILE A 278 -12.14 12.11 12.62
N TYR A 279 -12.63 10.89 12.40
CA TYR A 279 -14.04 10.59 12.37
C TYR A 279 -14.53 10.13 13.75
N GLN A 280 -15.77 10.45 14.09
CA GLN A 280 -16.36 10.06 15.38
C GLN A 280 -16.40 8.54 15.53
N SER A 281 -16.74 7.82 14.46
CA SER A 281 -16.91 6.37 14.46
C SER A 281 -16.44 5.76 13.15
N GLY A 282 -16.08 4.49 13.22
CA GLY A 282 -15.54 3.69 12.11
C GLY A 282 -14.82 2.45 12.64
N GLY A 283 -14.39 2.49 13.91
CA GLY A 283 -13.59 1.44 14.52
C GLY A 283 -12.25 1.29 13.80
N HIS A 284 -11.77 0.04 13.67
CA HIS A 284 -10.54 -0.31 13.00
C HIS A 284 -10.76 -1.13 11.72
N GLY A 285 -9.86 -1.02 10.74
CA GLY A 285 -9.82 -1.93 9.57
C GLY A 285 -10.94 -1.71 8.56
N TYR A 286 -11.47 -0.49 8.42
CA TYR A 286 -12.56 -0.19 7.48
C TYR A 286 -12.14 -0.11 6.00
N GLY A 287 -10.84 -0.14 5.67
CA GLY A 287 -10.38 -0.04 4.28
C GLY A 287 -10.90 1.24 3.61
N LEU A 288 -11.54 1.11 2.44
CA LEU A 288 -12.17 2.25 1.73
C LEU A 288 -13.48 2.76 2.34
N GLY A 289 -13.85 2.27 3.53
CA GLY A 289 -15.14 2.52 4.19
C GLY A 289 -16.10 1.35 4.01
N ARG A 290 -16.71 0.89 5.13
CA ARG A 290 -17.60 -0.27 5.14
C ARG A 290 -19.01 0.06 5.60
N SER A 291 -19.19 1.23 6.17
CA SER A 291 -20.42 1.60 6.85
C SER A 291 -21.08 2.78 6.16
N LYS A 292 -22.25 3.15 6.68
CA LYS A 292 -22.92 4.41 6.35
C LYS A 292 -22.43 5.58 7.20
N ASN A 293 -21.40 5.35 8.04
CA ASN A 293 -20.82 6.38 8.89
C ASN A 293 -19.93 7.34 8.08
N THR A 294 -19.55 8.42 8.72
CA THR A 294 -18.84 9.52 8.06
C THR A 294 -17.40 9.16 7.63
N GLU A 295 -16.78 8.13 8.23
CA GLU A 295 -15.45 7.64 7.82
C GLU A 295 -15.42 7.17 6.36
N SER A 296 -16.56 6.74 5.81
CA SER A 296 -16.65 6.34 4.39
C SER A 296 -16.41 7.48 3.41
N SER A 297 -16.34 8.73 3.88
CA SER A 297 -16.02 9.91 3.06
C SER A 297 -14.52 10.16 2.89
N TRP A 298 -13.64 9.45 3.61
CA TRP A 298 -12.21 9.69 3.55
C TRP A 298 -11.60 9.53 2.15
N PRO A 299 -12.06 8.60 1.27
CA PRO A 299 -11.49 8.49 -0.08
C PRO A 299 -11.67 9.75 -0.90
N GLU A 300 -12.81 10.46 -0.72
CA GLU A 300 -13.06 11.73 -1.40
C GLU A 300 -12.21 12.86 -0.80
N ALA A 301 -12.02 12.89 0.52
CA ALA A 301 -11.10 13.84 1.15
C ALA A 301 -9.66 13.65 0.66
N CYS A 302 -9.20 12.39 0.59
CA CYS A 302 -7.89 12.04 0.05
C CYS A 302 -7.75 12.44 -1.43
N ARG A 303 -8.77 12.22 -2.26
CA ARG A 303 -8.79 12.66 -3.65
C ARG A 303 -8.55 14.16 -3.76
N LYS A 304 -9.27 14.97 -2.97
CA LYS A 304 -9.11 16.44 -2.95
C LYS A 304 -7.71 16.86 -2.49
N TRP A 305 -7.16 16.17 -1.50
CA TRP A 305 -5.80 16.41 -1.03
C TRP A 305 -4.76 16.10 -2.12
N LEU A 306 -4.91 14.97 -2.83
CA LEU A 306 -4.05 14.63 -3.97
C LEU A 306 -4.16 15.67 -5.11
N GLU A 307 -5.38 16.14 -5.39
CA GLU A 307 -5.63 17.17 -6.41
C GLU A 307 -4.96 18.51 -6.05
N SER A 308 -5.05 18.94 -4.78
CA SER A 308 -4.42 20.18 -4.30
C SER A 308 -2.89 20.17 -4.38
N ARG A 309 -2.29 19.01 -4.65
CA ARG A 309 -0.84 18.78 -4.80
C ARG A 309 -0.41 18.46 -6.23
N ASP A 310 -1.26 18.69 -7.19
CA ASP A 310 -1.01 18.40 -8.61
C ASP A 310 -0.67 16.92 -8.88
N LEU A 311 -1.09 16.00 -7.98
CA LEU A 311 -0.85 14.58 -8.11
C LEU A 311 -1.89 13.87 -9.00
N LEU A 312 -3.00 14.56 -9.34
CA LEU A 312 -4.04 14.07 -10.26
C LEU A 312 -4.02 14.77 -11.63
N VAL A 313 -3.12 15.71 -11.84
CA VAL A 313 -3.02 16.45 -13.11
C VAL A 313 -2.38 15.56 -14.17
N ARG A 314 -3.07 15.39 -15.30
CA ARG A 314 -2.52 14.73 -16.50
C ARG A 314 -1.49 15.63 -17.17
N LYS A 315 -0.37 15.04 -17.60
CA LYS A 315 0.62 15.71 -18.45
C LYS A 315 0.26 15.58 -19.92
#